data_01afa414875af3895eff0eb81d9468c1
#
_entry.id   01afa414875af3895eff0eb81d9468c1
#
_cell.length_a   1.000
_cell.length_b   1.000
_cell.length_c   1.000
_cell.angle_alpha   90.00
_cell.angle_beta   90.00
_cell.angle_gamma   90.00
#
_symmetry.space_group_name_H-M   'P 1'
#
loop_
_entity.id
_entity.type
_entity.pdbx_description
1 polymer ?
#
loop_
_entity_poly.entity_id
_entity_poly.type
_entity_poly.pdbx_seq_one_letter_code
_entity_poly.pdbx_strand_id
1 'polypeptide(L)'
;MNICLGFLKNFLLIRCKNLSKSHYKFLFTKFRLHLIIIVLEVLNNYQRKKLDETNDEEFYSDPKFVYHLDANFRQILSNVYKNEITDYSTVLDLMSSWDSYLPLEKKYKKVIGHGLNKQELQKNKIFDYFWIQNFNLNQEIPLDSRSIDYCLMVAAWQYLQYPENLTKEIARILNDQGKFIIAFSNRAFWHKSPNIWTTSTEEERVKYVRKVLITNGFNEPNIIKKFNHPALNIFNFLNKDPFYCLIATKE
;
A
#
# COMPACT_ATOMS: atom_id res chain seq x y z
N MET A 1 -3.02 19.72 13.09
CA MET A 1 -1.79 20.27 12.48
C MET A 1 -1.52 21.73 12.88
N ASN A 2 -2.52 22.61 12.95
CA ASN A 2 -2.33 24.04 13.31
C ASN A 2 -1.91 24.32 14.77
N ILE A 3 -2.18 23.44 15.72
CA ILE A 3 -1.86 23.67 17.15
C ILE A 3 -0.37 23.41 17.45
N CYS A 4 0.29 22.43 16.81
CA CYS A 4 1.73 22.17 16.96
C CYS A 4 2.61 23.27 16.34
N LEU A 5 2.20 23.87 15.23
CA LEU A 5 2.93 25.00 14.61
C LEU A 5 2.93 26.26 15.49
N GLY A 6 1.87 26.48 16.25
CA GLY A 6 1.78 27.60 17.18
C GLY A 6 2.75 27.51 18.37
N PHE A 7 2.92 26.32 18.94
CA PHE A 7 3.86 26.08 20.06
C PHE A 7 5.33 26.20 19.63
N LEU A 8 5.70 25.69 18.47
CA LEU A 8 7.07 25.80 17.93
C LEU A 8 7.42 27.24 17.53
N LYS A 9 6.45 28.03 17.02
CA LYS A 9 6.67 29.45 16.70
C LYS A 9 6.97 30.28 17.97
N ASN A 10 6.26 30.01 19.06
CA ASN A 10 6.48 30.72 20.33
C ASN A 10 7.79 30.31 21.01
N PHE A 11 8.22 29.04 20.93
CA PHE A 11 9.48 28.57 21.51
C PHE A 11 10.72 29.13 20.77
N LEU A 12 10.65 29.30 19.46
CA LEU A 12 11.71 29.92 18.64
C LEU A 12 11.82 31.43 18.83
N LEU A 13 10.69 32.13 19.04
CA LEU A 13 10.67 33.57 19.26
C LEU A 13 11.32 33.98 20.59
N ILE A 14 11.27 33.13 21.61
CA ILE A 14 11.84 33.41 22.95
C ILE A 14 13.38 33.30 22.97
N ARG A 15 13.97 32.43 22.14
CA ARG A 15 15.44 32.18 22.12
C ARG A 15 16.25 33.02 21.16
N CYS A 16 15.60 33.74 20.24
CA CYS A 16 16.29 34.40 19.13
C CYS A 16 16.26 35.94 19.17
N LYS A 17 16.04 36.57 20.31
CA LYS A 17 15.95 38.03 20.42
C LYS A 17 17.21 38.84 20.00
N ASN A 18 18.34 38.19 19.71
CA ASN A 18 19.62 38.87 19.43
C ASN A 18 20.27 38.49 18.08
N LEU A 19 19.52 37.97 17.10
CA LEU A 19 20.08 37.63 15.79
C LEU A 19 19.69 38.63 14.71
N SER A 20 20.61 38.97 13.80
CA SER A 20 20.35 39.88 12.68
C SER A 20 19.36 39.28 11.67
N LYS A 21 18.63 40.14 10.95
CA LYS A 21 17.62 39.72 9.93
C LYS A 21 18.17 38.73 8.88
N SER A 22 19.46 38.76 8.58
CA SER A 22 20.11 37.86 7.60
C SER A 22 20.28 36.45 8.17
N HIS A 23 20.63 36.32 9.44
CA HIS A 23 20.74 35.04 10.16
C HIS A 23 19.37 34.37 10.37
N TYR A 24 18.31 35.18 10.54
CA TYR A 24 16.93 34.68 10.61
C TYR A 24 16.51 34.00 9.29
N LYS A 25 16.80 34.62 8.14
CA LYS A 25 16.46 34.06 6.82
C LYS A 25 17.21 32.75 6.55
N PHE A 26 18.49 32.68 6.92
CA PHE A 26 19.35 31.49 6.75
C PHE A 26 18.91 30.33 7.67
N LEU A 27 18.63 30.61 8.94
CA LEU A 27 18.11 29.61 9.90
C LEU A 27 16.72 29.11 9.50
N PHE A 28 15.79 29.98 9.07
CA PHE A 28 14.47 29.58 8.58
C PHE A 28 14.54 28.73 7.32
N THR A 29 15.46 29.03 6.40
CA THR A 29 15.65 28.24 5.16
C THR A 29 16.26 26.86 5.51
N LYS A 30 17.24 26.82 6.40
CA LYS A 30 17.87 25.56 6.84
C LYS A 30 16.90 24.70 7.69
N PHE A 31 16.08 25.33 8.54
CA PHE A 31 15.01 24.65 9.30
C PHE A 31 13.89 24.18 8.40
N ARG A 32 13.50 24.96 7.37
CA ARG A 32 12.50 24.55 6.39
C ARG A 32 12.98 23.38 5.53
N LEU A 33 14.28 23.33 5.16
CA LEU A 33 14.88 22.16 4.49
C LEU A 33 14.98 20.94 5.43
N HIS A 34 15.24 21.10 6.74
CA HIS A 34 15.26 19.99 7.69
C HIS A 34 13.86 19.53 8.10
N LEU A 35 12.84 20.40 8.08
CA LEU A 35 11.45 20.01 8.35
C LEU A 35 10.80 19.27 7.17
N ILE A 36 11.38 19.36 5.97
CA ILE A 36 10.86 18.70 4.76
C ILE A 36 11.23 17.20 4.71
N ILE A 37 12.12 16.72 5.60
CA ILE A 37 12.55 15.31 5.64
C ILE A 37 12.28 14.66 7.02
N ILE A 38 11.26 15.07 7.72
CA ILE A 38 10.70 14.16 8.72
C ILE A 38 9.75 13.25 7.94
N VAL A 39 10.31 12.15 7.44
CA VAL A 39 9.52 10.97 7.12
C VAL A 39 8.84 10.62 8.44
N LEU A 40 7.53 10.85 8.53
CA LEU A 40 6.75 10.37 9.66
C LEU A 40 6.75 8.84 9.58
N GLU A 41 7.80 8.22 10.12
CA GLU A 41 7.85 6.77 10.24
C GLU A 41 6.66 6.32 11.07
N VAL A 42 5.78 5.56 10.45
CA VAL A 42 4.63 4.96 11.12
C VAL A 42 5.07 3.75 11.91
N LEU A 43 6.10 3.05 11.42
CA LEU A 43 6.67 1.84 12.00
C LEU A 43 8.05 2.10 12.62
N ASN A 44 8.31 1.51 13.78
CA ASN A 44 9.65 1.41 14.34
C ASN A 44 10.41 0.18 13.81
N ASN A 45 11.72 0.08 14.12
CA ASN A 45 12.57 -1.00 13.64
C ASN A 45 12.12 -2.40 14.08
N TYR A 46 11.56 -2.55 15.28
CA TYR A 46 11.02 -3.84 15.73
C TYR A 46 9.81 -4.28 14.91
N GLN A 47 8.92 -3.35 14.60
CA GLN A 47 7.71 -3.61 13.83
C GLN A 47 8.00 -4.02 12.39
N ARG A 48 9.14 -3.57 11.82
CA ARG A 48 9.59 -3.93 10.46
C ARG A 48 10.23 -5.31 10.36
N LYS A 49 10.75 -5.87 11.46
CA LYS A 49 11.42 -7.18 11.46
C LYS A 49 10.48 -8.30 11.08
N LYS A 50 10.99 -9.25 10.30
CA LYS A 50 10.36 -10.52 9.97
C LYS A 50 10.95 -11.64 10.83
N LEU A 51 10.26 -12.76 10.95
CA LEU A 51 10.83 -13.97 11.55
C LEU A 51 11.89 -14.57 10.61
N ASP A 52 11.67 -14.51 9.32
CA ASP A 52 12.60 -14.93 8.27
C ASP A 52 13.02 -13.71 7.43
N GLU A 53 14.25 -13.24 7.68
CA GLU A 53 14.89 -12.10 7.01
C GLU A 53 15.68 -12.52 5.75
N THR A 54 15.61 -13.78 5.31
CA THR A 54 16.24 -14.20 4.06
C THR A 54 15.63 -13.48 2.87
N ASN A 55 16.37 -13.42 1.75
CA ASN A 55 15.95 -12.68 0.57
C ASN A 55 14.58 -13.14 0.07
N ASP A 56 13.65 -12.20 -0.08
CA ASP A 56 12.31 -12.49 -0.57
C ASP A 56 12.32 -13.02 -2.02
N GLU A 57 13.33 -12.64 -2.83
CA GLU A 57 13.49 -13.14 -4.20
C GLU A 57 13.74 -14.66 -4.25
N GLU A 58 14.47 -15.20 -3.26
CA GLU A 58 14.69 -16.64 -3.13
C GLU A 58 13.39 -17.35 -2.74
N PHE A 59 12.65 -16.79 -1.79
CA PHE A 59 11.38 -17.34 -1.33
C PHE A 59 10.32 -17.42 -2.44
N TYR A 60 10.32 -16.41 -3.35
CA TYR A 60 9.40 -16.33 -4.47
C TYR A 60 10.00 -16.85 -5.80
N SER A 61 11.17 -17.49 -5.79
CA SER A 61 11.82 -18.00 -7.00
C SER A 61 11.00 -19.09 -7.71
N ASP A 62 10.38 -19.98 -6.94
CA ASP A 62 9.52 -21.04 -7.48
C ASP A 62 8.10 -20.50 -7.76
N PRO A 63 7.59 -20.61 -9.00
CA PRO A 63 6.29 -20.10 -9.36
C PRO A 63 5.15 -20.87 -8.67
N LYS A 64 4.14 -20.13 -8.18
CA LYS A 64 2.99 -20.68 -7.47
C LYS A 64 1.70 -20.35 -8.23
N PHE A 65 1.30 -21.22 -9.16
CA PHE A 65 0.06 -21.07 -9.93
C PHE A 65 -1.17 -21.55 -9.14
N VAL A 66 -1.33 -21.02 -7.93
CA VAL A 66 -2.44 -21.35 -7.02
C VAL A 66 -3.17 -20.09 -6.57
N TYR A 67 -4.44 -20.22 -6.27
CA TYR A 67 -5.19 -19.14 -5.64
C TYR A 67 -4.94 -19.15 -4.13
N HIS A 68 -4.29 -18.11 -3.62
CA HIS A 68 -4.07 -17.95 -2.19
C HIS A 68 -5.32 -17.46 -1.43
N LEU A 69 -6.29 -16.92 -2.16
CA LEU A 69 -7.56 -16.39 -1.67
C LEU A 69 -8.72 -17.26 -2.18
N ASP A 70 -9.73 -17.44 -1.37
CA ASP A 70 -10.89 -18.26 -1.74
C ASP A 70 -11.75 -17.61 -2.87
N ALA A 71 -12.66 -18.41 -3.44
CA ALA A 71 -13.50 -17.94 -4.55
C ALA A 71 -14.43 -16.78 -4.14
N ASN A 72 -14.91 -16.79 -2.88
CA ASN A 72 -15.78 -15.73 -2.38
C ASN A 72 -15.02 -14.40 -2.25
N PHE A 73 -13.79 -14.41 -1.71
CA PHE A 73 -12.94 -13.24 -1.63
C PHE A 73 -12.69 -12.66 -3.03
N ARG A 74 -12.28 -13.50 -3.98
CA ARG A 74 -12.00 -13.10 -5.37
C ARG A 74 -13.23 -12.49 -6.06
N GLN A 75 -14.42 -13.07 -5.83
CA GLN A 75 -15.68 -12.54 -6.37
C GLN A 75 -16.02 -11.16 -5.79
N ILE A 76 -15.84 -10.97 -4.48
CA ILE A 76 -16.08 -9.67 -3.83
C ILE A 76 -15.09 -8.63 -4.38
N LEU A 77 -13.81 -9.00 -4.50
CA LEU A 77 -12.76 -8.13 -5.03
C LEU A 77 -13.06 -7.70 -6.48
N SER A 78 -13.42 -8.65 -7.34
CA SER A 78 -13.78 -8.36 -8.74
C SER A 78 -14.97 -7.40 -8.82
N ASN A 79 -15.96 -7.53 -7.95
CA ASN A 79 -17.09 -6.59 -7.87
C ASN A 79 -16.64 -5.20 -7.38
N VAL A 80 -15.71 -5.11 -6.43
CA VAL A 80 -15.11 -3.82 -6.03
C VAL A 80 -14.42 -3.17 -7.21
N TYR A 81 -13.58 -3.90 -7.94
CA TYR A 81 -12.91 -3.38 -9.13
C TYR A 81 -13.89 -2.94 -10.22
N LYS A 82 -14.97 -3.72 -10.45
CA LYS A 82 -16.01 -3.37 -11.40
C LYS A 82 -16.67 -2.02 -11.10
N ASN A 83 -16.88 -1.73 -9.82
CA ASN A 83 -17.54 -0.50 -9.37
C ASN A 83 -16.60 0.70 -9.28
N GLU A 84 -15.33 0.48 -8.89
CA GLU A 84 -14.36 1.55 -8.61
C GLU A 84 -13.54 1.96 -9.83
N ILE A 85 -13.12 1.00 -10.66
CA ILE A 85 -12.26 1.27 -11.81
C ILE A 85 -13.11 1.72 -12.99
N THR A 86 -12.80 2.86 -13.58
CA THR A 86 -13.47 3.37 -14.79
C THR A 86 -12.86 2.74 -16.05
N ASP A 87 -13.68 2.63 -17.12
CA ASP A 87 -13.15 2.19 -18.41
C ASP A 87 -12.07 3.15 -18.94
N TYR A 88 -11.17 2.60 -19.74
CA TYR A 88 -10.03 3.31 -20.34
C TYR A 88 -9.03 3.88 -19.36
N SER A 89 -8.95 3.33 -18.15
CA SER A 89 -7.96 3.69 -17.14
C SER A 89 -6.64 2.96 -17.33
N THR A 90 -5.57 3.59 -16.86
CA THR A 90 -4.25 2.96 -16.68
C THR A 90 -4.19 2.38 -15.26
N VAL A 91 -4.02 1.07 -15.17
CA VAL A 91 -4.02 0.31 -13.92
C VAL A 91 -2.63 -0.26 -13.66
N LEU A 92 -2.16 -0.14 -12.42
CA LEU A 92 -0.94 -0.76 -11.92
C LEU A 92 -1.29 -1.79 -10.86
N ASP A 93 -0.94 -3.06 -11.07
CA ASP A 93 -1.11 -4.14 -10.11
C ASP A 93 0.23 -4.50 -9.47
N LEU A 94 0.40 -4.08 -8.21
CA LEU A 94 1.64 -4.19 -7.45
C LEU A 94 1.70 -5.48 -6.65
N MET A 95 2.91 -6.08 -6.61
CA MET A 95 3.20 -7.32 -5.91
C MET A 95 2.24 -8.43 -6.33
N SER A 96 1.94 -8.45 -7.62
CA SER A 96 0.99 -9.34 -8.27
C SER A 96 1.61 -10.69 -8.62
N SER A 97 0.79 -11.56 -9.14
CA SER A 97 1.12 -12.90 -9.58
C SER A 97 0.45 -13.21 -10.93
N TRP A 98 0.10 -14.46 -11.17
CA TRP A 98 -0.46 -14.95 -12.43
C TRP A 98 -1.94 -14.55 -12.68
N ASP A 99 -2.62 -13.95 -11.72
CA ASP A 99 -3.99 -13.46 -11.81
C ASP A 99 -4.15 -12.13 -11.02
N SER A 100 -4.72 -11.12 -11.64
CA SER A 100 -5.00 -9.79 -11.06
C SER A 100 -6.42 -9.63 -10.54
N TYR A 101 -7.29 -10.62 -10.75
CA TYR A 101 -8.73 -10.58 -10.43
C TYR A 101 -9.48 -9.40 -11.07
N LEU A 102 -8.89 -8.75 -12.06
CA LEU A 102 -9.50 -7.65 -12.81
C LEU A 102 -10.67 -8.15 -13.68
N PRO A 103 -11.81 -7.45 -13.69
CA PRO A 103 -12.94 -7.79 -14.57
C PRO A 103 -12.55 -7.79 -16.04
N LEU A 104 -12.70 -8.92 -16.73
CA LEU A 104 -12.31 -9.07 -18.13
C LEU A 104 -13.25 -8.32 -19.10
N GLU A 105 -14.46 -7.99 -18.66
CA GLU A 105 -15.43 -7.22 -19.43
C GLU A 105 -15.13 -5.72 -19.50
N LYS A 106 -14.23 -5.21 -18.63
CA LYS A 106 -13.80 -3.81 -18.62
C LYS A 106 -12.75 -3.54 -19.71
N LYS A 107 -12.77 -2.33 -20.21
CA LYS A 107 -11.77 -1.84 -21.19
C LYS A 107 -10.71 -1.03 -20.46
N TYR A 108 -9.51 -1.56 -20.37
CA TYR A 108 -8.37 -0.85 -19.80
C TYR A 108 -7.59 -0.13 -20.90
N LYS A 109 -7.08 1.07 -20.62
CA LYS A 109 -6.12 1.76 -21.51
C LYS A 109 -4.78 1.04 -21.46
N LYS A 110 -4.38 0.64 -20.26
CA LYS A 110 -3.14 -0.08 -20.00
C LYS A 110 -3.20 -0.77 -18.65
N VAL A 111 -2.68 -2.00 -18.58
CA VAL A 111 -2.52 -2.73 -17.32
C VAL A 111 -1.05 -3.10 -17.17
N ILE A 112 -0.46 -2.64 -16.06
CA ILE A 112 0.95 -2.82 -15.75
C ILE A 112 1.06 -3.74 -14.54
N GLY A 113 1.93 -4.74 -14.61
CA GLY A 113 2.19 -5.68 -13.54
C GLY A 113 3.51 -5.43 -12.83
N HIS A 114 3.58 -5.77 -11.55
CA HIS A 114 4.81 -5.84 -10.79
C HIS A 114 4.77 -7.00 -9.81
N GLY A 115 5.90 -7.71 -9.63
CA GLY A 115 6.01 -8.81 -8.67
C GLY A 115 7.44 -9.33 -8.58
N LEU A 116 7.63 -10.47 -7.93
CA LEU A 116 8.94 -11.10 -7.76
C LEU A 116 9.17 -12.34 -8.64
N ASN A 117 8.11 -12.97 -9.16
CA ASN A 117 8.25 -14.15 -10.01
C ASN A 117 7.90 -13.85 -11.46
N LYS A 118 8.91 -13.93 -12.34
CA LYS A 118 8.75 -13.64 -13.76
C LYS A 118 7.77 -14.59 -14.45
N GLN A 119 7.79 -15.87 -14.11
CA GLN A 119 6.94 -16.88 -14.78
C GLN A 119 5.46 -16.67 -14.42
N GLU A 120 5.16 -16.29 -13.16
CA GLU A 120 3.83 -15.95 -12.73
C GLU A 120 3.31 -14.72 -13.49
N LEU A 121 4.10 -13.63 -13.55
CA LEU A 121 3.70 -12.40 -14.26
C LEU A 121 3.53 -12.63 -15.77
N GLN A 122 4.37 -13.46 -16.40
CA GLN A 122 4.21 -13.84 -17.81
C GLN A 122 2.95 -14.65 -18.09
N LYS A 123 2.44 -15.38 -17.09
CA LYS A 123 1.18 -16.13 -17.19
C LYS A 123 -0.04 -15.22 -17.13
N ASN A 124 0.06 -14.07 -16.50
CA ASN A 124 -1.01 -13.10 -16.38
C ASN A 124 -1.21 -12.36 -17.69
N LYS A 125 -2.25 -12.75 -18.45
CA LYS A 125 -2.49 -12.28 -19.81
C LYS A 125 -3.11 -10.87 -19.89
N ILE A 126 -3.47 -10.28 -18.74
CA ILE A 126 -4.04 -8.93 -18.71
C ILE A 126 -2.95 -7.85 -18.74
N PHE A 127 -1.70 -8.19 -18.43
CA PHE A 127 -0.59 -7.23 -18.42
C PHE A 127 -0.12 -6.89 -19.83
N ASP A 128 -0.07 -5.60 -20.14
CA ASP A 128 0.59 -5.07 -21.33
C ASP A 128 2.12 -5.15 -21.18
N TYR A 129 2.63 -4.89 -19.96
CA TYR A 129 4.00 -5.15 -19.56
C TYR A 129 4.10 -5.29 -18.04
N PHE A 130 5.24 -5.77 -17.56
CA PHE A 130 5.54 -5.90 -16.13
C PHE A 130 7.04 -5.75 -15.87
N TRP A 131 7.40 -5.52 -14.60
CA TRP A 131 8.78 -5.54 -14.14
C TRP A 131 8.93 -6.35 -12.84
N ILE A 132 10.16 -6.74 -12.54
CA ILE A 132 10.55 -7.48 -11.34
C ILE A 132 11.32 -6.55 -10.41
N GLN A 133 10.90 -6.45 -9.16
CA GLN A 133 11.57 -5.63 -8.16
C GLN A 133 11.18 -6.06 -6.76
N ASN A 134 12.13 -6.05 -5.82
CA ASN A 134 11.84 -6.27 -4.41
C ASN A 134 11.65 -4.93 -3.69
N PHE A 135 10.42 -4.61 -3.33
CA PHE A 135 10.09 -3.37 -2.61
C PHE A 135 10.58 -3.32 -1.16
N ASN A 136 11.08 -4.40 -0.59
CA ASN A 136 11.78 -4.36 0.68
C ASN A 136 13.25 -3.93 0.54
N LEU A 137 13.81 -3.97 -0.68
CA LEU A 137 15.16 -3.50 -1.01
C LEU A 137 15.16 -2.11 -1.65
N ASN A 138 14.24 -1.87 -2.59
CA ASN A 138 14.11 -0.58 -3.28
C ASN A 138 12.63 -0.25 -3.47
N GLN A 139 12.15 0.88 -2.96
CA GLN A 139 10.77 1.32 -3.03
C GLN A 139 10.49 2.29 -4.20
N GLU A 140 11.51 2.71 -4.94
CA GLU A 140 11.34 3.58 -6.11
C GLU A 140 10.59 2.84 -7.23
N ILE A 141 9.50 3.43 -7.74
CA ILE A 141 8.70 2.87 -8.83
C ILE A 141 9.18 3.47 -10.16
N PRO A 142 9.60 2.64 -11.15
CA PRO A 142 10.16 3.11 -12.42
C PRO A 142 9.07 3.59 -13.40
N LEU A 143 8.19 4.45 -12.93
CA LEU A 143 7.11 5.07 -13.70
C LEU A 143 7.10 6.57 -13.48
N ASP A 144 6.63 7.31 -14.47
CA ASP A 144 6.50 8.75 -14.41
C ASP A 144 5.49 9.19 -13.34
N SER A 145 5.71 10.37 -12.77
CA SER A 145 4.73 11.00 -11.89
C SER A 145 3.42 11.25 -12.64
N ARG A 146 2.28 11.03 -11.97
CA ARG A 146 0.95 11.28 -12.54
C ARG A 146 0.71 10.51 -13.85
N SER A 147 0.98 9.22 -13.84
CA SER A 147 0.84 8.33 -15.02
C SER A 147 -0.15 7.18 -14.82
N ILE A 148 -0.65 6.98 -13.59
CA ILE A 148 -1.49 5.86 -13.19
C ILE A 148 -2.81 6.38 -12.63
N ASP A 149 -3.94 5.78 -13.03
CA ASP A 149 -5.26 6.12 -12.51
C ASP A 149 -5.62 5.26 -11.28
N TYR A 150 -5.28 3.98 -11.32
CA TYR A 150 -5.55 3.03 -10.24
C TYR A 150 -4.32 2.19 -9.93
N CYS A 151 -3.93 2.17 -8.66
CA CYS A 151 -2.92 1.27 -8.13
C CYS A 151 -3.62 0.20 -7.29
N LEU A 152 -3.31 -1.06 -7.52
CA LEU A 152 -3.90 -2.21 -6.84
C LEU A 152 -2.83 -2.95 -6.04
N MET A 153 -3.20 -3.49 -4.88
CA MET A 153 -2.35 -4.36 -4.08
C MET A 153 -3.21 -5.38 -3.34
N VAL A 154 -3.09 -6.66 -3.71
CA VAL A 154 -3.94 -7.72 -3.18
C VAL A 154 -3.10 -8.77 -2.46
N ALA A 155 -3.44 -9.09 -1.20
CA ALA A 155 -2.76 -10.08 -0.37
C ALA A 155 -1.22 -9.90 -0.34
N ALA A 156 -0.76 -8.64 -0.40
CA ALA A 156 0.65 -8.31 -0.55
C ALA A 156 1.16 -7.28 0.47
N TRP A 157 0.31 -6.37 0.93
CA TRP A 157 0.66 -5.37 1.93
C TRP A 157 1.31 -5.96 3.19
N GLN A 158 0.86 -7.13 3.60
CA GLN A 158 1.35 -7.88 4.76
C GLN A 158 2.82 -8.27 4.71
N TYR A 159 3.53 -8.04 3.60
CA TYR A 159 4.95 -8.38 3.43
C TYR A 159 5.87 -7.16 3.37
N LEU A 160 5.30 -5.95 3.39
CA LEU A 160 6.05 -4.70 3.29
C LEU A 160 6.73 -4.34 4.62
N GLN A 161 8.05 -4.13 4.56
CA GLN A 161 8.86 -3.62 5.68
C GLN A 161 8.92 -2.08 5.67
N TYR A 162 8.80 -1.46 4.48
CA TYR A 162 8.88 0.01 4.28
C TYR A 162 7.65 0.56 3.57
N PRO A 163 6.44 0.34 4.12
CA PRO A 163 5.18 0.73 3.45
C PRO A 163 5.04 2.24 3.28
N GLU A 164 5.65 3.06 4.16
CA GLU A 164 5.58 4.51 4.07
C GLU A 164 6.28 5.03 2.80
N ASN A 165 7.47 4.51 2.51
CA ASN A 165 8.25 4.90 1.34
C ASN A 165 7.54 4.48 0.05
N LEU A 166 7.05 3.23 0.02
CA LEU A 166 6.29 2.73 -1.15
C LEU A 166 4.99 3.51 -1.34
N THR A 167 4.27 3.87 -0.27
CA THR A 167 3.03 4.64 -0.35
C THR A 167 3.28 6.04 -0.91
N LYS A 168 4.40 6.70 -0.57
CA LYS A 168 4.80 7.97 -1.19
C LYS A 168 5.06 7.85 -2.68
N GLU A 169 5.74 6.79 -3.10
CA GLU A 169 5.98 6.53 -4.51
C GLU A 169 4.67 6.26 -5.27
N ILE A 170 3.75 5.50 -4.66
CA ILE A 170 2.41 5.30 -5.22
C ILE A 170 1.67 6.63 -5.35
N ALA A 171 1.72 7.50 -4.33
CA ALA A 171 1.14 8.84 -4.41
C ALA A 171 1.81 9.70 -5.52
N ARG A 172 3.13 9.55 -5.73
CA ARG A 172 3.85 10.26 -6.81
C ARG A 172 3.34 9.86 -8.20
N ILE A 173 3.20 8.56 -8.45
CA ILE A 173 2.84 8.05 -9.78
C ILE A 173 1.34 8.15 -10.09
N LEU A 174 0.46 8.19 -9.07
CA LEU A 174 -0.97 8.36 -9.26
C LEU A 174 -1.30 9.74 -9.85
N ASN A 175 -2.25 9.78 -10.76
CA ASN A 175 -2.89 11.00 -11.24
C ASN A 175 -3.62 11.71 -10.10
N ASP A 176 -3.95 12.98 -10.27
CA ASP A 176 -4.81 13.71 -9.33
C ASP A 176 -6.17 12.98 -9.26
N GLN A 177 -6.67 12.74 -8.04
CA GLN A 177 -7.82 11.88 -7.77
C GLN A 177 -7.64 10.38 -8.12
N GLY A 178 -6.43 9.95 -8.48
CA GLY A 178 -6.09 8.54 -8.65
C GLY A 178 -6.30 7.75 -7.35
N LYS A 179 -6.63 6.47 -7.46
CA LYS A 179 -6.98 5.64 -6.30
C LYS A 179 -5.97 4.53 -6.06
N PHE A 180 -5.70 4.28 -4.78
CA PHE A 180 -4.97 3.11 -4.32
C PHE A 180 -5.95 2.16 -3.64
N ILE A 181 -6.09 0.93 -4.17
CA ILE A 181 -6.99 -0.11 -3.68
C ILE A 181 -6.16 -1.24 -3.08
N ILE A 182 -6.28 -1.43 -1.77
CA ILE A 182 -5.57 -2.46 -1.02
C ILE A 182 -6.59 -3.47 -0.51
N ALA A 183 -6.40 -4.76 -0.83
CA ALA A 183 -7.26 -5.83 -0.33
C ALA A 183 -6.44 -6.94 0.32
N PHE A 184 -6.90 -7.45 1.46
CA PHE A 184 -6.26 -8.54 2.18
C PHE A 184 -7.25 -9.38 2.99
N SER A 185 -6.83 -10.59 3.34
CA SER A 185 -7.50 -11.48 4.29
C SER A 185 -6.64 -11.65 5.54
N ASN A 186 -6.99 -12.60 6.38
CA ASN A 186 -6.14 -13.01 7.51
C ASN A 186 -5.03 -13.99 7.11
N ARG A 187 -4.98 -14.44 5.85
CA ARG A 187 -3.91 -15.32 5.34
C ARG A 187 -2.61 -14.57 5.11
N ALA A 188 -1.51 -15.18 5.53
CA ALA A 188 -0.16 -14.69 5.27
C ALA A 188 0.87 -15.83 5.41
N PHE A 189 1.99 -15.70 4.74
CA PHE A 189 3.21 -16.44 5.07
C PHE A 189 3.84 -15.78 6.30
N TRP A 190 3.44 -16.24 7.50
CA TRP A 190 3.74 -15.55 8.77
C TRP A 190 5.22 -15.23 8.98
N HIS A 191 6.12 -16.15 8.60
CA HIS A 191 7.56 -15.96 8.73
C HIS A 191 8.11 -14.87 7.81
N LYS A 192 7.44 -14.57 6.69
CA LYS A 192 7.78 -13.49 5.76
C LYS A 192 7.04 -12.18 6.03
N SER A 193 6.15 -12.16 7.01
CA SER A 193 5.40 -10.95 7.38
C SER A 193 6.10 -10.19 8.51
N PRO A 194 6.18 -8.84 8.46
CA PRO A 194 6.73 -8.03 9.54
C PRO A 194 5.97 -8.18 10.85
N ASN A 195 6.63 -7.93 11.97
CA ASN A 195 6.05 -8.04 13.31
C ASN A 195 4.77 -7.21 13.48
N ILE A 196 4.69 -6.02 12.87
CA ILE A 196 3.46 -5.22 12.91
C ILE A 196 2.25 -6.00 12.39
N TRP A 197 2.45 -6.86 11.38
CA TRP A 197 1.36 -7.67 10.84
C TRP A 197 1.06 -8.90 11.70
N THR A 198 2.12 -9.61 12.13
CA THR A 198 1.98 -10.88 12.85
C THR A 198 1.48 -10.72 14.29
N THR A 199 1.77 -9.59 14.93
CA THR A 199 1.35 -9.31 16.32
C THR A 199 0.04 -8.53 16.41
N SER A 200 -0.50 -8.03 15.29
CA SER A 200 -1.75 -7.25 15.26
C SER A 200 -2.97 -8.12 15.01
N THR A 201 -4.07 -7.72 15.62
CA THR A 201 -5.42 -8.20 15.27
C THR A 201 -5.84 -7.68 13.88
N GLU A 202 -6.87 -8.24 13.28
CA GLU A 202 -7.37 -7.81 11.97
C GLU A 202 -7.81 -6.33 11.98
N GLU A 203 -8.43 -5.87 13.06
CA GLU A 203 -8.80 -4.46 13.23
C GLU A 203 -7.58 -3.54 13.36
N GLU A 204 -6.55 -3.95 14.05
CA GLU A 204 -5.30 -3.19 14.16
C GLU A 204 -4.56 -3.13 12.82
N ARG A 205 -4.60 -4.19 12.00
CA ARG A 205 -4.07 -4.18 10.63
C ARG A 205 -4.76 -3.14 9.76
N VAL A 206 -6.09 -3.07 9.80
CA VAL A 206 -6.87 -2.04 9.08
C VAL A 206 -6.47 -0.64 9.54
N LYS A 207 -6.39 -0.41 10.86
CA LYS A 207 -5.97 0.89 11.42
C LYS A 207 -4.54 1.26 11.03
N TYR A 208 -3.65 0.29 11.01
CA TYR A 208 -2.26 0.48 10.58
C TYR A 208 -2.16 0.88 9.11
N VAL A 209 -2.80 0.10 8.20
CA VAL A 209 -2.83 0.42 6.76
C VAL A 209 -3.41 1.82 6.54
N ARG A 210 -4.56 2.13 7.15
CA ARG A 210 -5.20 3.45 7.11
C ARG A 210 -4.23 4.57 7.55
N LYS A 211 -3.51 4.36 8.66
CA LYS A 211 -2.55 5.34 9.19
C LYS A 211 -1.43 5.61 8.18
N VAL A 212 -0.86 4.56 7.56
CA VAL A 212 0.18 4.72 6.54
C VAL A 212 -0.33 5.52 5.35
N LEU A 213 -1.54 5.22 4.85
CA LEU A 213 -2.14 5.93 3.72
C LEU A 213 -2.29 7.43 4.00
N ILE A 214 -2.97 7.79 5.09
CA ILE A 214 -3.23 9.21 5.45
C ILE A 214 -1.93 9.98 5.69
N THR A 215 -0.91 9.33 6.27
CA THR A 215 0.37 10.00 6.57
C THR A 215 1.19 10.26 5.30
N ASN A 216 0.88 9.59 4.20
CA ASN A 216 1.71 9.60 2.99
C ASN A 216 0.94 10.06 1.73
N GLY A 217 0.00 11.01 1.86
CA GLY A 217 -0.58 11.76 0.74
C GLY A 217 -1.90 11.18 0.21
N PHE A 218 -2.64 10.47 1.06
CA PHE A 218 -3.97 9.98 0.72
C PHE A 218 -5.04 10.53 1.67
N ASN A 219 -6.22 10.78 1.13
CA ASN A 219 -7.41 11.09 1.91
C ASN A 219 -7.85 9.91 2.79
N GLU A 220 -8.79 10.13 3.68
CA GLU A 220 -9.42 9.08 4.48
C GLU A 220 -9.95 7.96 3.58
N PRO A 221 -9.46 6.70 3.71
CA PRO A 221 -9.90 5.62 2.83
C PRO A 221 -11.33 5.17 3.14
N ASN A 222 -12.08 4.84 2.08
CA ASN A 222 -13.29 4.04 2.21
C ASN A 222 -12.90 2.60 2.57
N ILE A 223 -13.46 2.06 3.66
CA ILE A 223 -13.12 0.74 4.20
C ILE A 223 -14.29 -0.20 4.02
N ILE A 224 -14.09 -1.27 3.24
CA ILE A 224 -15.05 -2.34 3.02
C ILE A 224 -14.61 -3.57 3.82
N LYS A 225 -15.51 -4.08 4.67
CA LYS A 225 -15.30 -5.30 5.45
C LYS A 225 -16.44 -6.26 5.16
N LYS A 226 -16.13 -7.51 4.84
CA LYS A 226 -17.10 -8.57 4.70
C LYS A 226 -16.66 -9.77 5.54
N PHE A 227 -17.49 -10.12 6.52
CA PHE A 227 -17.31 -11.29 7.37
C PHE A 227 -18.36 -12.33 6.99
N ASN A 228 -17.97 -13.57 6.96
CA ASN A 228 -18.94 -14.65 6.86
C ASN A 228 -19.41 -14.99 8.28
N HIS A 229 -20.62 -14.53 8.64
CA HIS A 229 -21.23 -14.94 9.90
C HIS A 229 -21.61 -16.41 9.83
N PRO A 230 -21.18 -17.25 10.80
CA PRO A 230 -21.53 -18.66 10.84
C PRO A 230 -23.04 -18.92 11.12
N ALA A 231 -23.82 -17.88 11.40
CA ALA A 231 -25.17 -18.00 11.95
C ALA A 231 -26.25 -18.51 10.99
N LEU A 232 -26.00 -18.73 9.70
CA LEU A 232 -27.05 -19.10 8.73
C LEU A 232 -26.83 -20.38 7.92
N ASN A 233 -25.71 -21.12 8.10
CA ASN A 233 -25.53 -22.39 7.37
C ASN A 233 -24.70 -23.39 8.19
N ILE A 234 -25.39 -24.23 8.92
CA ILE A 234 -24.80 -25.33 9.72
C ILE A 234 -24.03 -26.36 8.85
N PHE A 235 -24.22 -26.33 7.53
CA PHE A 235 -23.58 -27.27 6.59
C PHE A 235 -22.40 -26.69 5.78
N ASN A 236 -22.08 -25.39 5.89
CA ASN A 236 -20.92 -24.77 5.20
C ASN A 236 -19.85 -24.32 6.20
N PHE A 237 -19.24 -25.28 6.89
CA PHE A 237 -18.02 -25.08 7.71
C PHE A 237 -16.75 -24.83 6.91
N LEU A 238 -16.84 -24.37 5.67
CA LEU A 238 -15.67 -23.87 4.95
C LEU A 238 -15.36 -22.48 5.49
N ASN A 239 -14.29 -22.37 6.26
CA ASN A 239 -13.71 -21.09 6.70
C ASN A 239 -13.46 -20.24 5.45
N LYS A 240 -14.40 -19.34 5.14
CA LYS A 240 -14.22 -18.38 4.06
C LYS A 240 -13.27 -17.30 4.52
N ASP A 241 -12.43 -16.83 3.62
CA ASP A 241 -11.50 -15.74 3.90
C ASP A 241 -12.26 -14.46 4.28
N PRO A 242 -11.95 -13.81 5.41
CA PRO A 242 -12.48 -12.48 5.68
C PRO A 242 -11.96 -11.51 4.63
N PHE A 243 -12.80 -10.58 4.20
CA PHE A 243 -12.47 -9.58 3.19
C PHE A 243 -12.30 -8.22 3.83
N TYR A 244 -11.12 -7.64 3.69
CA TYR A 244 -10.80 -6.26 4.04
C TYR A 244 -10.31 -5.55 2.80
N CYS A 245 -10.90 -4.38 2.50
CA CYS A 245 -10.46 -3.55 1.40
C CYS A 245 -10.46 -2.08 1.82
N LEU A 246 -9.35 -1.38 1.54
CA LEU A 246 -9.20 0.06 1.74
C LEU A 246 -9.03 0.70 0.37
N ILE A 247 -9.87 1.69 0.07
CA ILE A 247 -9.85 2.46 -1.17
C ILE A 247 -9.51 3.90 -0.81
N ALA A 248 -8.30 4.31 -1.12
CA ALA A 248 -7.79 5.63 -0.80
C ALA A 248 -7.61 6.46 -2.07
N THR A 249 -8.10 7.70 -2.05
CA THR A 249 -7.90 8.67 -3.13
C THR A 249 -6.69 9.54 -2.79
N LYS A 250 -5.83 9.80 -3.78
CA LYS A 250 -4.70 10.73 -3.64
C LYS A 250 -5.22 12.14 -3.30
N GLU A 251 -4.56 12.84 -2.35
CA GLU A 251 -4.81 14.25 -2.04
C GLU A 251 -4.51 15.19 -3.22
#